data_cc545197db51351763d5721c2168eac2
#
_entry.id   cc545197db51351763d5721c2168eac2
#
_cell.length_a   1.000
_cell.length_b   1.000
_cell.length_c   1.000
_cell.angle_alpha   90.00
_cell.angle_beta   90.00
_cell.angle_gamma   90.00
#
_symmetry.space_group_name_H-M   'P 1'
#
loop_
_entity.id
_entity.type
_entity.pdbx_description
1 polymer ?
#
loop_
_entity_poly.entity_id
_entity_poly.type
_entity_poly.pdbx_seq_one_letter_code
_entity_poly.pdbx_strand_id
1 'polypeptide(L)'
;MPRRGGYRVCTVPGCPAYTQGGGRCDEHRREAEQRRGSARQRGYGKQHEQRFRPGVLARNPTCVCTDEDHGHASPCGQRSVHADHWPLSRRELVAQGLDPDDPKRGRGLCGPCHSSETAREQPGGWNR
;
A
#
# COMPACT_ATOMS: atom_id res chain seq x y z
N MET A 1 29.05 16.90 -14.28
CA MET A 1 29.14 17.24 -12.84
C MET A 1 27.78 17.08 -12.20
N PRO A 2 27.65 16.35 -11.10
CA PRO A 2 26.38 16.31 -10.39
C PRO A 2 26.07 17.73 -9.90
N ARG A 3 24.87 18.20 -10.18
CA ARG A 3 24.40 19.47 -9.65
C ARG A 3 24.39 19.37 -8.13
N ARG A 4 25.18 20.19 -7.45
CA ARG A 4 25.09 20.31 -6.00
C ARG A 4 23.70 20.83 -5.68
N GLY A 5 22.87 19.98 -5.09
CA GLY A 5 21.58 20.41 -4.59
C GLY A 5 21.77 21.53 -3.57
N GLY A 6 21.23 22.71 -3.85
CA GLY A 6 21.30 23.83 -2.92
C GLY A 6 20.56 23.55 -1.63
N TYR A 7 20.95 24.23 -0.56
CA TYR A 7 20.19 24.21 0.69
C TYR A 7 18.86 24.91 0.49
N ARG A 8 17.80 24.34 1.05
CA ARG A 8 16.45 24.92 1.07
C ARG A 8 15.90 24.89 2.48
N VAL A 9 14.98 25.78 2.76
CA VAL A 9 14.31 25.79 4.06
C VAL A 9 13.36 24.61 4.16
N CYS A 10 13.28 24.00 5.35
CA CYS A 10 12.34 22.93 5.64
C CYS A 10 10.91 23.29 5.20
N THR A 11 10.20 22.34 4.58
CA THR A 11 8.83 22.57 4.07
C THR A 11 7.78 22.66 5.16
N VAL A 12 8.10 22.31 6.41
CA VAL A 12 7.17 22.46 7.53
C VAL A 12 7.00 23.97 7.84
N PRO A 13 5.77 24.49 7.84
CA PRO A 13 5.53 25.91 8.11
C PRO A 13 6.12 26.35 9.44
N GLY A 14 6.86 27.45 9.41
CA GLY A 14 7.49 28.02 10.60
C GLY A 14 8.83 27.40 11.02
N CYS A 15 9.28 26.35 10.34
CA CYS A 15 10.58 25.75 10.62
C CYS A 15 11.71 26.49 9.89
N PRO A 16 12.71 27.08 10.62
CA PRO A 16 13.81 27.80 9.99
C PRO A 16 14.97 26.91 9.56
N ALA A 17 14.92 25.59 9.80
CA ALA A 17 15.99 24.67 9.50
C ALA A 17 16.21 24.52 7.99
N TYR A 18 17.48 24.40 7.59
CA TYR A 18 17.85 24.14 6.20
C TYR A 18 17.94 22.64 5.94
N THR A 19 17.56 22.27 4.72
CA THR A 19 17.75 20.89 4.24
C THR A 19 18.56 20.90 2.95
N GLN A 20 19.39 19.90 2.78
CA GLN A 20 20.10 19.69 1.53
C GLN A 20 19.17 18.93 0.57
N GLY A 21 18.94 19.51 -0.62
CA GLY A 21 18.06 18.89 -1.62
C GLY A 21 16.56 19.14 -1.48
N GLY A 22 16.14 19.89 -0.47
CA GLY A 22 14.72 20.25 -0.23
C GLY A 22 13.98 19.26 0.66
N GLY A 23 12.68 19.49 0.85
CA GLY A 23 11.83 18.68 1.70
C GLY A 23 11.89 19.05 3.17
N ARG A 24 11.71 18.08 4.06
CA ARG A 24 11.74 18.28 5.51
C ARG A 24 13.16 18.20 6.04
N CYS A 25 13.46 18.95 7.12
CA CYS A 25 14.70 18.78 7.87
C CYS A 25 14.75 17.39 8.55
N ASP A 26 15.91 17.01 9.04
CA ASP A 26 16.12 15.68 9.63
C ASP A 26 15.18 15.43 10.81
N GLU A 27 14.93 16.43 11.63
CA GLU A 27 14.01 16.31 12.76
C GLU A 27 12.58 16.04 12.31
N HIS A 28 12.04 16.84 11.39
CA HIS A 28 10.68 16.65 10.89
C HIS A 28 10.56 15.38 10.04
N ARG A 29 11.63 14.95 9.40
CA ARG A 29 11.66 13.66 8.71
C ARG A 29 11.53 12.50 9.71
N ARG A 30 12.26 12.55 10.81
CA ARG A 30 12.14 11.55 11.88
C ARG A 30 10.75 11.54 12.52
N GLU A 31 10.17 12.71 12.79
CA GLU A 31 8.80 12.80 13.31
C GLU A 31 7.78 12.19 12.35
N ALA A 32 7.93 12.45 11.05
CA ALA A 32 7.04 11.87 10.03
C ALA A 32 7.17 10.35 9.97
N GLU A 33 8.38 9.80 10.07
CA GLU A 33 8.63 8.37 10.12
C GLU A 33 8.04 7.74 11.40
N GLN A 34 8.15 8.39 12.54
CA GLN A 34 7.55 7.92 13.79
C GLN A 34 6.02 7.87 13.69
N ARG A 35 5.39 8.92 13.12
CA ARG A 35 3.93 8.94 12.91
C ARG A 35 3.47 7.89 11.93
N ARG A 36 4.25 7.64 10.87
CA ARG A 36 3.95 6.60 9.90
C ARG A 36 4.00 5.20 10.52
N GLY A 37 4.90 5.00 11.45
CA GLY A 37 5.17 3.69 12.04
C GLY A 37 5.93 2.75 11.09
N SER A 38 6.39 1.64 11.63
CA SER A 38 7.05 0.58 10.86
C SER A 38 6.04 -0.15 9.98
N ALA A 39 6.51 -0.90 8.99
CA ALA A 39 5.67 -1.79 8.19
C ALA A 39 4.88 -2.75 9.08
N ARG A 40 5.49 -3.23 10.16
CA ARG A 40 4.85 -4.11 11.14
C ARG A 40 3.72 -3.41 11.91
N GLN A 41 3.94 -2.16 12.33
CA GLN A 41 2.91 -1.34 13.01
C GLN A 41 1.74 -1.02 12.07
N ARG A 42 2.01 -0.85 10.78
CA ARG A 42 0.98 -0.65 9.75
C ARG A 42 0.26 -1.93 9.37
N GLY A 43 0.67 -3.07 9.92
CA GLY A 43 0.01 -4.34 9.69
C GLY A 43 0.59 -5.19 8.56
N TYR A 44 1.67 -4.80 7.93
CA TYR A 44 2.34 -5.55 6.86
C TYR A 44 3.57 -6.25 7.42
N GLY A 45 3.38 -7.04 8.47
CA GLY A 45 4.45 -7.75 9.12
C GLY A 45 4.68 -9.14 8.54
N LYS A 46 5.46 -9.90 9.28
CA LYS A 46 5.88 -11.27 8.95
C LYS A 46 4.69 -12.20 8.65
N GLN A 47 3.57 -12.05 9.38
CA GLN A 47 2.38 -12.87 9.19
C GLN A 47 1.71 -12.60 7.84
N HIS A 48 1.70 -11.34 7.38
CA HIS A 48 1.19 -11.00 6.06
C HIS A 48 1.98 -11.70 4.96
N GLU A 49 3.31 -11.70 5.05
CA GLU A 49 4.18 -12.31 4.04
C GLU A 49 4.20 -13.84 4.10
N GLN A 50 4.09 -14.42 5.29
CA GLN A 50 4.24 -15.86 5.48
C GLN A 50 2.93 -16.64 5.45
N ARG A 51 1.82 -16.01 5.82
CA ARG A 51 0.50 -16.66 5.89
C ARG A 51 -0.47 -16.11 4.85
N PHE A 52 -0.71 -14.80 4.91
CA PHE A 52 -1.76 -14.16 4.11
C PHE A 52 -1.45 -14.24 2.62
N ARG A 53 -0.35 -13.65 2.21
CA ARG A 53 0.01 -13.57 0.79
C ARG A 53 0.14 -14.95 0.12
N PRO A 54 0.93 -15.90 0.64
CA PRO A 54 1.03 -17.23 0.02
C PRO A 54 -0.29 -17.97 0.02
N GLY A 55 -1.07 -17.87 1.09
CA GLY A 55 -2.37 -18.53 1.21
C GLY A 55 -3.39 -17.99 0.23
N VAL A 56 -3.46 -16.66 0.05
CA VAL A 56 -4.36 -16.03 -0.93
C VAL A 56 -3.98 -16.44 -2.36
N LEU A 57 -2.70 -16.38 -2.70
CA LEU A 57 -2.24 -16.73 -4.06
C LEU A 57 -2.39 -18.23 -4.36
N ALA A 58 -2.28 -19.09 -3.34
CA ALA A 58 -2.57 -20.51 -3.50
C ALA A 58 -4.05 -20.80 -3.76
N ARG A 59 -4.94 -20.06 -3.11
CA ARG A 59 -6.40 -20.17 -3.30
C ARG A 59 -6.86 -19.54 -4.63
N ASN A 60 -6.24 -18.45 -5.03
CA ASN A 60 -6.55 -17.72 -6.26
C ASN A 60 -5.30 -17.58 -7.12
N PRO A 61 -4.86 -18.65 -7.81
CA PRO A 61 -3.68 -18.57 -8.68
C PRO A 61 -3.91 -17.67 -9.89
N THR A 62 -5.16 -17.44 -10.26
CA THR A 62 -5.55 -16.51 -11.33
C THR A 62 -6.42 -15.40 -10.77
N CYS A 63 -6.34 -14.21 -11.39
CA CYS A 63 -7.07 -13.02 -10.99
C CYS A 63 -8.57 -13.27 -10.98
N VAL A 64 -9.20 -13.06 -9.83
CA VAL A 64 -10.65 -13.29 -9.63
C VAL A 64 -11.49 -12.02 -9.85
N CYS A 65 -10.89 -10.95 -10.33
CA CYS A 65 -11.58 -9.69 -10.58
C CYS A 65 -12.71 -9.87 -11.60
N THR A 66 -13.90 -9.40 -11.24
CA THR A 66 -15.10 -9.47 -12.09
C THR A 66 -15.54 -8.09 -12.57
N ASP A 67 -14.73 -7.07 -12.36
CA ASP A 67 -15.06 -5.70 -12.73
C ASP A 67 -14.89 -5.49 -14.24
N GLU A 68 -16.00 -5.34 -14.95
CA GLU A 68 -16.02 -5.15 -16.39
C GLU A 68 -15.41 -3.81 -16.83
N ASP A 69 -15.36 -2.83 -15.93
CA ASP A 69 -14.73 -1.53 -16.20
C ASP A 69 -13.23 -1.61 -16.43
N HIS A 70 -12.61 -2.74 -16.05
CA HIS A 70 -11.19 -2.98 -16.30
C HIS A 70 -10.87 -3.43 -17.73
N GLY A 71 -11.90 -3.60 -18.57
CA GLY A 71 -11.71 -3.95 -19.98
C GLY A 71 -11.29 -5.40 -20.24
N HIS A 72 -11.60 -6.32 -19.33
CA HIS A 72 -11.33 -7.75 -19.48
C HIS A 72 -12.60 -8.58 -19.32
N ALA A 73 -12.53 -9.85 -19.71
CA ALA A 73 -13.60 -10.80 -19.45
C ALA A 73 -13.77 -11.03 -17.93
N SER A 74 -14.93 -11.50 -17.51
CA SER A 74 -15.24 -11.77 -16.11
C SER A 74 -15.29 -13.28 -15.83
N PRO A 75 -14.48 -13.84 -14.93
CA PRO A 75 -13.35 -13.20 -14.24
C PRO A 75 -12.16 -12.91 -15.15
N CYS A 76 -11.27 -12.05 -14.72
CA CYS A 76 -10.09 -11.63 -15.50
C CYS A 76 -9.22 -12.81 -15.96
N GLY A 77 -8.89 -13.73 -15.05
CA GLY A 77 -8.17 -14.96 -15.36
C GLY A 77 -6.65 -14.81 -15.59
N GLN A 78 -6.11 -13.61 -15.55
CA GLN A 78 -4.67 -13.39 -15.63
C GLN A 78 -3.99 -13.91 -14.35
N ARG A 79 -2.68 -14.18 -14.41
CA ARG A 79 -1.95 -14.66 -13.25
C ARG A 79 -2.05 -13.68 -12.08
N SER A 80 -2.47 -14.17 -10.91
CA SER A 80 -2.47 -13.39 -9.67
C SER A 80 -1.06 -13.13 -9.19
N VAL A 81 -0.75 -11.89 -8.85
CA VAL A 81 0.54 -11.49 -8.27
C VAL A 81 0.39 -10.68 -6.99
N HIS A 82 -0.83 -10.23 -6.68
CA HIS A 82 -1.15 -9.47 -5.49
C HIS A 82 -2.19 -10.18 -4.64
N ALA A 83 -1.98 -10.18 -3.32
CA ALA A 83 -2.96 -10.60 -2.34
C ALA A 83 -3.64 -9.35 -1.79
N ASP A 84 -4.91 -9.18 -2.11
CA ASP A 84 -5.72 -8.02 -1.75
C ASP A 84 -6.72 -8.41 -0.67
N HIS A 85 -6.89 -7.56 0.37
CA HIS A 85 -7.94 -7.76 1.36
C HIS A 85 -9.30 -7.45 0.74
N TRP A 86 -10.22 -8.40 0.88
CA TRP A 86 -11.54 -8.28 0.28
C TRP A 86 -12.55 -9.22 0.96
N PRO A 87 -13.81 -8.83 1.19
CA PRO A 87 -14.41 -7.52 0.91
C PRO A 87 -14.03 -6.43 1.91
N LEU A 88 -13.54 -6.82 3.09
CA LEU A 88 -13.13 -5.87 4.14
C LEU A 88 -11.65 -5.54 4.01
N SER A 89 -11.33 -4.27 4.22
CA SER A 89 -9.93 -3.84 4.28
C SER A 89 -9.24 -4.42 5.53
N ARG A 90 -7.91 -4.40 5.54
CA ARG A 90 -7.14 -4.81 6.72
C ARG A 90 -7.56 -4.01 7.96
N ARG A 91 -7.73 -2.70 7.80
CA ARG A 91 -8.16 -1.81 8.88
C ARG A 91 -9.53 -2.21 9.45
N GLU A 92 -10.48 -2.51 8.58
CA GLU A 92 -11.82 -2.95 8.99
C GLU A 92 -11.78 -4.28 9.72
N LEU A 93 -10.96 -5.24 9.26
CA LEU A 93 -10.79 -6.53 9.92
C LEU A 93 -10.23 -6.36 11.34
N VAL A 94 -9.19 -5.56 11.50
CA VAL A 94 -8.61 -5.28 12.81
C VAL A 94 -9.63 -4.61 13.72
N ALA A 95 -10.39 -3.64 13.21
CA ALA A 95 -11.43 -2.94 13.98
C ALA A 95 -12.54 -3.88 14.46
N GLN A 96 -12.83 -4.95 13.71
CA GLN A 96 -13.84 -5.95 14.07
C GLN A 96 -13.28 -7.12 14.90
N GLY A 97 -12.00 -7.08 15.26
CA GLY A 97 -11.34 -8.15 15.99
C GLY A 97 -11.11 -9.42 15.19
N LEU A 98 -11.13 -9.33 13.86
CA LEU A 98 -10.89 -10.45 12.95
C LEU A 98 -9.42 -10.55 12.59
N ASP A 99 -8.94 -11.75 12.27
CA ASP A 99 -7.55 -11.97 11.85
C ASP A 99 -7.32 -11.40 10.45
N PRO A 100 -6.54 -10.31 10.31
CA PRO A 100 -6.28 -9.71 9.02
C PRO A 100 -5.30 -10.52 8.15
N ASP A 101 -4.66 -11.53 8.71
CA ASP A 101 -3.70 -12.39 8.02
C ASP A 101 -4.30 -13.74 7.63
N ASP A 102 -5.60 -13.94 7.85
CA ASP A 102 -6.33 -15.12 7.38
C ASP A 102 -6.48 -15.04 5.86
N PRO A 103 -5.96 -16.04 5.10
CA PRO A 103 -6.08 -16.07 3.65
C PRO A 103 -7.52 -16.00 3.12
N LYS A 104 -8.49 -16.43 3.90
CA LYS A 104 -9.92 -16.35 3.54
C LYS A 104 -10.44 -14.91 3.47
N ARG A 105 -9.70 -13.97 4.02
CA ARG A 105 -10.04 -12.54 4.02
C ARG A 105 -9.43 -11.78 2.85
N GLY A 106 -8.85 -12.50 1.88
CA GLY A 106 -8.22 -11.92 0.71
C GLY A 106 -8.64 -12.56 -0.59
N ARG A 107 -8.24 -11.90 -1.67
CA ARG A 107 -8.40 -12.42 -3.04
C ARG A 107 -7.13 -12.17 -3.84
N GLY A 108 -6.86 -13.02 -4.85
CA GLY A 108 -5.75 -12.85 -5.75
C GLY A 108 -6.10 -11.96 -6.95
N LEU A 109 -5.28 -10.95 -7.21
CA LEU A 109 -5.44 -10.02 -8.34
C LEU A 109 -4.16 -9.97 -9.17
N CYS A 110 -4.31 -9.76 -10.48
CA CYS A 110 -3.19 -9.39 -11.34
C CYS A 110 -2.76 -7.93 -11.06
N GLY A 111 -1.59 -7.54 -11.56
CA GLY A 111 -1.08 -6.17 -11.36
C GLY A 111 -2.04 -5.07 -11.81
N PRO A 112 -2.51 -5.09 -13.07
CA PRO A 112 -3.45 -4.06 -13.56
C PRO A 112 -4.75 -3.96 -12.75
N CYS A 113 -5.39 -5.07 -12.40
CA CYS A 113 -6.62 -5.04 -11.60
C CYS A 113 -6.36 -4.50 -10.19
N HIS A 114 -5.27 -4.90 -9.55
CA HIS A 114 -4.89 -4.38 -8.24
C HIS A 114 -4.67 -2.87 -8.28
N SER A 115 -3.96 -2.37 -9.29
CA SER A 115 -3.73 -0.94 -9.47
C SER A 115 -5.02 -0.16 -9.69
N SER A 116 -5.96 -0.68 -10.47
CA SER A 116 -7.26 -0.07 -10.71
C SER A 116 -8.10 0.01 -9.43
N GLU A 117 -8.12 -1.06 -8.63
CA GLU A 117 -8.83 -1.07 -7.36
C GLU A 117 -8.21 -0.10 -6.35
N THR A 118 -6.88 -0.04 -6.27
CA THR A 118 -6.18 0.91 -5.40
C THR A 118 -6.48 2.36 -5.79
N ALA A 119 -6.49 2.67 -7.09
CA ALA A 119 -6.82 4.00 -7.58
C ALA A 119 -8.27 4.39 -7.26
N ARG A 120 -9.19 3.45 -7.28
CA ARG A 120 -10.60 3.66 -6.91
C ARG A 120 -10.76 3.97 -5.43
N GLU A 121 -10.06 3.22 -4.57
CA GLU A 121 -10.12 3.39 -3.11
C GLU A 121 -9.38 4.63 -2.63
N GLN A 122 -8.38 5.09 -3.37
CA GLN A 122 -7.55 6.23 -3.05
C GLN A 122 -7.53 7.24 -4.20
N PRO A 123 -8.63 8.01 -4.40
CA PRO A 123 -8.69 9.02 -5.45
C PRO A 123 -7.56 10.05 -5.28
N GLY A 124 -6.78 10.28 -6.33
CA GLY A 124 -5.60 11.14 -6.31
C GLY A 124 -4.27 10.40 -6.16
N GLY A 125 -4.31 9.07 -6.03
CA GLY A 125 -3.14 8.19 -6.07
C GLY A 125 -2.15 8.36 -4.93
N TRP A 126 -0.93 7.90 -5.18
CA TRP A 126 0.15 7.85 -4.21
C TRP A 126 0.84 9.20 -3.92
N ASN A 127 0.45 10.25 -4.62
CA ASN A 127 1.09 11.56 -4.59
C ASN A 127 0.45 12.56 -3.61
N ARG A 128 -0.25 12.07 -2.63
CA ARG A 128 -0.77 12.92 -1.57
C ARG A 128 0.21 13.08 -0.43
#